data_b493d9cc36022061a8e799a5beb23811
#
_entry.id   b493d9cc36022061a8e799a5beb23811
#
_cell.length_a   1.000
_cell.length_b   1.000
_cell.length_c   1.000
_cell.angle_alpha   90.00
_cell.angle_beta   90.00
_cell.angle_gamma   90.00
#
_symmetry.space_group_name_H-M   'P 1'
#
loop_
_entity.id
_entity.type
_entity.pdbx_description
1 polymer ?
#
loop_
_entity_poly.entity_id
_entity_poly.type
_entity_poly.pdbx_seq_one_letter_code
_entity_poly.pdbx_strand_id
1 'polypeptide(L)'
;MHQKMNKLKSVAQKIEQMIESAADRWRALPDNILTFRPSENDWSTKEVIGHLIDSASNNHQRFVRLQLTQQLIFPDYGQDNIRWVSIQNYQNRRWEELLGLWRYYNIQLADIIRSVDPSCLNHVWQLDANDTVTLFDLMADYLRHLEDHLDQITATLAAANAH
;
A
#
# COMPACT_ATOMS: atom_id res chain seq x y z
N MET A 1 -16.95 18.38 -7.60
CA MET A 1 -16.62 18.02 -6.19
C MET A 1 -17.35 16.78 -5.73
N HIS A 2 -18.67 16.73 -5.79
CA HIS A 2 -19.47 15.58 -5.32
C HIS A 2 -19.06 14.23 -5.98
N GLN A 3 -18.80 14.21 -7.28
CA GLN A 3 -18.36 13.01 -8.01
C GLN A 3 -17.00 12.48 -7.54
N LYS A 4 -16.02 13.37 -7.28
CA LYS A 4 -14.71 12.98 -6.71
C LYS A 4 -14.87 12.33 -5.34
N MET A 5 -15.69 12.89 -4.45
CA MET A 5 -15.96 12.33 -3.13
C MET A 5 -16.65 10.97 -3.20
N ASN A 6 -17.62 10.77 -4.09
CA ASN A 6 -18.25 9.45 -4.28
C ASN A 6 -17.25 8.41 -4.77
N LYS A 7 -16.34 8.79 -5.69
CA LYS A 7 -15.25 7.90 -6.13
C LYS A 7 -14.34 7.51 -4.96
N LEU A 8 -13.90 8.46 -4.13
CA LEU A 8 -13.03 8.17 -2.99
C LEU A 8 -13.71 7.29 -1.92
N LYS A 9 -14.99 7.50 -1.65
CA LYS A 9 -15.76 6.59 -0.77
C LYS A 9 -15.80 5.16 -1.31
N SER A 10 -15.98 4.99 -2.63
CA SER A 10 -15.91 3.67 -3.27
C SER A 10 -14.51 3.07 -3.20
N VAL A 11 -13.45 3.88 -3.39
CA VAL A 11 -12.05 3.47 -3.23
C VAL A 11 -11.80 2.96 -1.80
N ALA A 12 -12.17 3.72 -0.78
CA ALA A 12 -12.01 3.33 0.62
C ALA A 12 -12.73 2.02 0.94
N GLN A 13 -13.97 1.86 0.49
CA GLN A 13 -14.73 0.63 0.68
C GLN A 13 -14.08 -0.58 0.00
N LYS A 14 -13.57 -0.42 -1.21
CA LYS A 14 -12.86 -1.50 -1.91
C LYS A 14 -11.57 -1.89 -1.21
N ILE A 15 -10.79 -0.91 -0.74
CA ILE A 15 -9.58 -1.18 0.06
C ILE A 15 -9.93 -2.04 1.27
N GLU A 16 -10.92 -1.66 2.08
CA GLU A 16 -11.33 -2.42 3.26
C GLU A 16 -11.74 -3.86 2.91
N GLN A 17 -12.61 -4.03 1.93
CA GLN A 17 -13.08 -5.34 1.51
C GLN A 17 -11.93 -6.24 1.04
N MET A 18 -11.01 -5.69 0.26
CA MET A 18 -9.86 -6.39 -0.28
C MET A 18 -8.88 -6.80 0.83
N ILE A 19 -8.56 -5.88 1.74
CA ILE A 19 -7.64 -6.11 2.86
C ILE A 19 -8.19 -7.17 3.82
N GLU A 20 -9.46 -7.09 4.21
CA GLU A 20 -10.09 -8.08 5.11
C GLU A 20 -10.14 -9.46 4.46
N SER A 21 -10.58 -9.54 3.20
CA SER A 21 -10.61 -10.80 2.46
C SER A 21 -9.23 -11.43 2.30
N ALA A 22 -8.20 -10.64 2.01
CA ALA A 22 -6.83 -11.14 1.87
C ALA A 22 -6.26 -11.59 3.24
N ALA A 23 -6.44 -10.79 4.30
CA ALA A 23 -5.97 -11.12 5.63
C ALA A 23 -6.57 -12.43 6.16
N ASP A 24 -7.87 -12.67 5.94
CA ASP A 24 -8.52 -13.90 6.35
C ASP A 24 -7.99 -15.13 5.59
N ARG A 25 -7.74 -15.01 4.27
CA ARG A 25 -7.18 -16.11 3.47
C ARG A 25 -5.74 -16.44 3.82
N TRP A 26 -4.94 -15.44 4.21
CA TRP A 26 -3.49 -15.60 4.39
C TRP A 26 -3.08 -15.87 5.83
N ARG A 27 -3.98 -15.70 6.79
CA ARG A 27 -3.69 -15.80 8.23
C ARG A 27 -3.00 -17.11 8.64
N ALA A 28 -3.43 -18.23 8.08
CA ALA A 28 -2.95 -19.56 8.44
C ALA A 28 -1.96 -20.16 7.42
N LEU A 29 -1.40 -19.37 6.52
CA LEU A 29 -0.43 -19.88 5.56
C LEU A 29 0.87 -20.30 6.27
N PRO A 30 1.47 -21.44 5.89
CA PRO A 30 2.70 -21.93 6.51
C PRO A 30 3.92 -21.08 6.09
N ASP A 31 4.92 -21.02 6.96
CA ASP A 31 6.07 -20.14 6.80
C ASP A 31 6.89 -20.44 5.52
N ASN A 32 7.03 -21.70 5.14
CA ASN A 32 7.72 -22.09 3.91
C ASN A 32 7.03 -21.53 2.64
N ILE A 33 5.71 -21.39 2.63
CA ILE A 33 4.96 -20.76 1.54
C ILE A 33 5.16 -19.24 1.55
N LEU A 34 5.15 -18.65 2.73
CA LEU A 34 5.27 -17.19 2.91
C LEU A 34 6.66 -16.66 2.60
N THR A 35 7.69 -17.48 2.78
CA THR A 35 9.10 -17.14 2.54
C THR A 35 9.62 -17.59 1.16
N PHE A 36 8.80 -18.31 0.39
CA PHE A 36 9.16 -18.76 -0.97
C PHE A 36 9.36 -17.56 -1.90
N ARG A 37 10.42 -17.59 -2.69
CA ARG A 37 10.70 -16.66 -3.79
C ARG A 37 10.66 -17.39 -5.11
N PRO A 38 9.90 -16.95 -6.10
CA PRO A 38 9.87 -17.59 -7.43
C PRO A 38 11.23 -17.62 -8.11
N SER A 39 12.06 -16.60 -7.92
CA SER A 39 13.47 -16.54 -8.33
C SER A 39 14.31 -15.79 -7.28
N GLU A 40 15.64 -15.79 -7.43
CA GLU A 40 16.56 -15.06 -6.53
C GLU A 40 16.30 -13.54 -6.49
N ASN A 41 15.75 -12.98 -7.57
CA ASN A 41 15.49 -11.55 -7.71
C ASN A 41 14.03 -11.18 -7.36
N ASP A 42 13.18 -12.16 -7.13
CA ASP A 42 11.79 -11.93 -6.77
C ASP A 42 11.61 -11.80 -5.26
N TRP A 43 10.59 -11.05 -4.87
CA TRP A 43 10.18 -10.96 -3.48
C TRP A 43 9.28 -12.13 -3.06
N SER A 44 9.47 -12.58 -1.83
CA SER A 44 8.53 -13.48 -1.16
C SER A 44 7.25 -12.73 -0.78
N THR A 45 6.21 -13.48 -0.40
CA THR A 45 4.96 -12.90 0.13
C THR A 45 5.22 -11.98 1.33
N LYS A 46 6.12 -12.36 2.25
CA LYS A 46 6.50 -11.50 3.40
C LYS A 46 7.12 -10.18 2.95
N GLU A 47 7.96 -10.21 1.94
CA GLU A 47 8.64 -9.01 1.42
C GLU A 47 7.69 -8.09 0.66
N VAL A 48 6.76 -8.65 -0.13
CA VAL A 48 5.71 -7.85 -0.79
C VAL A 48 4.79 -7.18 0.25
N ILE A 49 4.36 -7.89 1.29
CA ILE A 49 3.59 -7.28 2.40
C ILE A 49 4.41 -6.21 3.11
N GLY A 50 5.71 -6.43 3.33
CA GLY A 50 6.62 -5.44 3.88
C GLY A 50 6.69 -4.16 3.03
N HIS A 51 6.87 -4.33 1.72
CA HIS A 51 6.82 -3.21 0.78
C HIS A 51 5.48 -2.46 0.82
N LEU A 52 4.36 -3.17 0.94
CA LEU A 52 3.04 -2.54 1.08
C LEU A 52 2.88 -1.78 2.41
N ILE A 53 3.54 -2.20 3.50
CA ILE A 53 3.61 -1.44 4.75
C ILE A 53 4.41 -0.14 4.54
N ASP A 54 5.53 -0.20 3.83
CA ASP A 54 6.34 0.98 3.49
C ASP A 54 5.54 1.98 2.64
N SER A 55 4.84 1.47 1.64
CA SER A 55 3.95 2.26 0.79
C SER A 55 2.83 2.92 1.60
N ALA A 56 2.20 2.16 2.51
CA ALA A 56 1.17 2.70 3.40
C ALA A 56 1.72 3.84 4.29
N SER A 57 2.93 3.68 4.84
CA SER A 57 3.60 4.69 5.65
C SER A 57 3.82 5.99 4.87
N ASN A 58 4.37 5.90 3.67
CA ASN A 58 4.62 7.06 2.81
C ASN A 58 3.31 7.75 2.39
N ASN A 59 2.31 6.98 1.97
CA ASN A 59 1.03 7.53 1.56
C ASN A 59 0.24 8.13 2.74
N HIS A 60 0.36 7.56 3.94
CA HIS A 60 -0.18 8.18 5.15
C HIS A 60 0.37 9.60 5.34
N GLN A 61 1.70 9.77 5.27
CA GLN A 61 2.33 11.08 5.37
C GLN A 61 1.82 12.04 4.29
N ARG A 62 1.72 11.58 3.04
CA ARG A 62 1.22 12.42 1.92
C ARG A 62 -0.24 12.80 2.12
N PHE A 63 -1.12 11.85 2.43
CA PHE A 63 -2.57 12.09 2.57
C PHE A 63 -2.90 13.05 3.70
N VAL A 64 -2.21 12.93 4.85
CA VAL A 64 -2.44 13.82 5.99
C VAL A 64 -1.82 15.20 5.76
N ARG A 65 -0.57 15.26 5.29
CA ARG A 65 0.14 16.52 5.10
C ARG A 65 -0.47 17.39 4.00
N LEU A 66 -0.97 16.78 2.92
CA LEU A 66 -1.66 17.50 1.85
C LEU A 66 -3.01 18.09 2.28
N GLN A 67 -3.57 17.69 3.40
CA GLN A 67 -4.72 18.36 3.98
C GLN A 67 -4.32 19.61 4.82
N LEU A 68 -3.02 19.79 5.09
CA LEU A 68 -2.48 20.93 5.84
C LEU A 68 -1.74 21.95 4.96
N THR A 69 -1.32 21.56 3.75
CA THR A 69 -0.58 22.41 2.81
C THR A 69 -1.01 22.18 1.39
N GLN A 70 -0.98 23.25 0.58
CA GLN A 70 -1.37 23.16 -0.84
C GLN A 70 -0.33 22.45 -1.70
N GLN A 71 0.94 22.43 -1.27
CA GLN A 71 2.04 21.77 -1.96
C GLN A 71 2.92 21.03 -0.96
N LEU A 72 3.30 19.80 -1.28
CA LEU A 72 4.12 18.92 -0.47
C LEU A 72 5.25 18.33 -1.31
N ILE A 73 6.49 18.36 -0.78
CA ILE A 73 7.66 17.75 -1.41
C ILE A 73 8.03 16.41 -0.73
N PHE A 74 7.54 16.17 0.48
CA PHE A 74 7.88 15.01 1.32
C PHE A 74 6.74 13.97 1.39
N PRO A 75 7.01 12.67 1.52
CA PRO A 75 8.32 12.07 1.26
C PRO A 75 8.68 12.15 -0.22
N ASP A 76 9.97 12.17 -0.50
CA ASP A 76 10.49 12.18 -1.85
C ASP A 76 10.07 10.90 -2.64
N TYR A 77 10.04 10.97 -3.97
CA TYR A 77 9.64 9.85 -4.82
C TYR A 77 10.75 8.83 -5.04
N GLY A 78 12.01 9.23 -4.91
CA GLY A 78 13.19 8.42 -5.25
C GLY A 78 13.52 7.27 -4.30
N GLN A 79 12.50 6.58 -3.73
CA GLN A 79 12.71 5.48 -2.81
C GLN A 79 13.27 4.23 -3.50
N ASP A 80 14.42 3.74 -3.04
CA ASP A 80 14.96 2.44 -3.40
C ASP A 80 14.21 1.32 -2.63
N ASN A 81 13.16 0.81 -3.24
CA ASN A 81 12.28 -0.19 -2.63
C ASN A 81 13.00 -1.50 -2.29
N ILE A 82 13.98 -1.92 -3.12
CA ILE A 82 14.75 -3.15 -2.88
C ILE A 82 15.56 -3.00 -1.60
N ARG A 83 16.25 -1.88 -1.46
CA ARG A 83 17.04 -1.58 -0.29
C ARG A 83 16.19 -1.39 0.97
N TRP A 84 15.03 -0.76 0.85
CA TRP A 84 14.09 -0.58 1.96
C TRP A 84 13.62 -1.92 2.51
N VAL A 85 13.15 -2.81 1.66
CA VAL A 85 12.70 -4.16 2.04
C VAL A 85 13.83 -4.94 2.70
N SER A 86 15.06 -4.86 2.13
CA SER A 86 16.24 -5.54 2.68
C SER A 86 16.64 -5.03 4.06
N ILE A 87 16.68 -3.70 4.28
CA ILE A 87 17.06 -3.09 5.57
C ILE A 87 16.08 -3.48 6.67
N GLN A 88 14.80 -3.57 6.37
CA GLN A 88 13.76 -3.88 7.35
C GLN A 88 13.61 -5.38 7.60
N ASN A 89 14.31 -6.22 6.81
CA ASN A 89 14.39 -7.67 7.02
C ASN A 89 13.03 -8.36 7.14
N TYR A 90 12.09 -7.99 6.28
CA TYR A 90 10.72 -8.51 6.30
C TYR A 90 10.64 -10.03 6.14
N GLN A 91 11.56 -10.62 5.39
CA GLN A 91 11.67 -12.07 5.19
C GLN A 91 11.71 -12.85 6.52
N ASN A 92 12.34 -12.30 7.55
CA ASN A 92 12.54 -12.95 8.84
C ASN A 92 11.59 -12.47 9.95
N ARG A 93 10.59 -11.63 9.60
CA ARG A 93 9.60 -11.16 10.56
C ARG A 93 8.51 -12.21 10.81
N ARG A 94 7.89 -12.16 11.99
CA ARG A 94 6.73 -12.99 12.31
C ARG A 94 5.55 -12.61 11.43
N TRP A 95 4.91 -13.63 10.84
CA TRP A 95 3.83 -13.39 9.88
C TRP A 95 2.64 -12.64 10.48
N GLU A 96 2.20 -13.04 11.68
CA GLU A 96 1.06 -12.42 12.34
C GLU A 96 1.28 -10.92 12.59
N GLU A 97 2.53 -10.53 12.89
CA GLU A 97 2.88 -9.11 13.10
C GLU A 97 2.86 -8.33 11.80
N LEU A 98 3.43 -8.88 10.72
CA LEU A 98 3.41 -8.25 9.39
C LEU A 98 1.99 -8.12 8.85
N LEU A 99 1.23 -9.20 8.86
CA LEU A 99 -0.14 -9.23 8.36
C LEU A 99 -1.04 -8.28 9.17
N GLY A 100 -0.87 -8.26 10.50
CA GLY A 100 -1.59 -7.37 11.39
C GLY A 100 -1.28 -5.90 11.11
N LEU A 101 0.01 -5.54 11.00
CA LEU A 101 0.44 -4.18 10.70
C LEU A 101 -0.06 -3.71 9.34
N TRP A 102 0.12 -4.52 8.29
CA TRP A 102 -0.38 -4.24 6.95
C TRP A 102 -1.90 -4.01 6.94
N ARG A 103 -2.66 -4.92 7.58
CA ARG A 103 -4.12 -4.85 7.65
C ARG A 103 -4.59 -3.56 8.33
N TYR A 104 -4.15 -3.31 9.56
CA TYR A 104 -4.62 -2.15 10.32
C TYR A 104 -4.17 -0.83 9.71
N TYR A 105 -2.97 -0.78 9.12
CA TYR A 105 -2.50 0.44 8.47
C TYR A 105 -3.33 0.79 7.25
N ASN A 106 -3.68 -0.20 6.42
CA ASN A 106 -4.52 0.03 5.24
C ASN A 106 -5.97 0.39 5.58
N ILE A 107 -6.53 -0.18 6.65
CA ILE A 107 -7.84 0.24 7.18
C ILE A 107 -7.78 1.72 7.62
N GLN A 108 -6.74 2.13 8.33
CA GLN A 108 -6.54 3.54 8.70
C GLN A 108 -6.45 4.46 7.47
N LEU A 109 -5.77 4.04 6.41
CA LEU A 109 -5.71 4.80 5.16
C LEU A 109 -7.06 4.89 4.45
N ALA A 110 -7.83 3.81 4.45
CA ALA A 110 -9.20 3.82 3.92
C ALA A 110 -10.09 4.82 4.67
N ASP A 111 -9.96 4.93 5.99
CA ASP A 111 -10.68 5.92 6.80
C ASP A 111 -10.25 7.36 6.47
N ILE A 112 -8.95 7.61 6.27
CA ILE A 112 -8.43 8.91 5.84
C ILE A 112 -8.97 9.28 4.46
N ILE A 113 -8.98 8.35 3.50
CA ILE A 113 -9.54 8.56 2.15
C ILE A 113 -11.03 8.87 2.22
N ARG A 114 -11.79 8.16 3.07
CA ARG A 114 -13.24 8.34 3.23
C ARG A 114 -13.61 9.70 3.81
N SER A 115 -12.77 10.21 4.73
CA SER A 115 -13.01 11.42 5.52
C SER A 115 -12.26 12.66 5.03
N VAL A 116 -11.57 12.57 3.87
CA VAL A 116 -10.77 13.67 3.33
C VAL A 116 -11.59 14.96 3.16
N ASP A 117 -10.98 16.11 3.50
CA ASP A 117 -11.59 17.41 3.23
C ASP A 117 -11.65 17.64 1.70
N PRO A 118 -12.86 17.81 1.12
CA PRO A 118 -13.01 18.03 -0.30
C PRO A 118 -12.29 19.26 -0.84
N SER A 119 -12.04 20.27 0.00
CA SER A 119 -11.31 21.49 -0.40
C SER A 119 -9.82 21.22 -0.70
N CYS A 120 -9.25 20.14 -0.14
CA CYS A 120 -7.84 19.76 -0.28
C CYS A 120 -7.56 18.85 -1.49
N LEU A 121 -8.58 18.37 -2.20
CA LEU A 121 -8.42 17.36 -3.26
C LEU A 121 -7.53 17.79 -4.43
N ASN A 122 -7.34 19.08 -4.63
CA ASN A 122 -6.47 19.63 -5.67
C ASN A 122 -5.09 20.06 -5.12
N HIS A 123 -4.80 19.87 -3.84
CA HIS A 123 -3.45 20.06 -3.30
C HIS A 123 -2.51 19.05 -3.94
N VAL A 124 -1.25 19.41 -4.14
CA VAL A 124 -0.33 18.63 -4.97
C VAL A 124 0.88 18.11 -4.19
N TRP A 125 1.22 16.86 -4.44
CA TRP A 125 2.53 16.31 -4.10
C TRP A 125 3.45 16.48 -5.30
N GLN A 126 4.62 17.05 -5.05
CA GLN A 126 5.64 17.27 -6.07
C GLN A 126 6.53 16.05 -6.21
N LEU A 127 6.53 15.44 -7.39
CA LEU A 127 7.36 14.28 -7.72
C LEU A 127 8.78 14.70 -8.07
N ASP A 128 8.89 15.72 -8.93
CA ASP A 128 10.14 16.35 -9.34
C ASP A 128 9.91 17.85 -9.67
N ALA A 129 10.87 18.49 -10.32
CA ALA A 129 10.77 19.92 -10.65
C ALA A 129 9.58 20.29 -11.56
N ASN A 130 9.09 19.34 -12.36
CA ASN A 130 8.08 19.58 -13.41
C ASN A 130 6.81 18.73 -13.27
N ASP A 131 6.79 17.77 -12.36
CA ASP A 131 5.68 16.82 -12.23
C ASP A 131 5.06 16.84 -10.84
N THR A 132 3.73 16.85 -10.81
CA THR A 132 2.93 16.87 -9.58
C THR A 132 1.74 15.93 -9.69
N VAL A 133 1.33 15.37 -8.55
CA VAL A 133 0.13 14.54 -8.44
C VAL A 133 -0.82 15.16 -7.42
N THR A 134 -2.11 15.25 -7.75
CA THR A 134 -3.11 15.79 -6.81
C THR A 134 -3.39 14.80 -5.68
N LEU A 135 -3.84 15.29 -4.53
CA LEU A 135 -4.29 14.45 -3.43
C LEU A 135 -5.38 13.46 -3.88
N PHE A 136 -6.30 13.92 -4.74
CA PHE A 136 -7.34 13.06 -5.30
C PHE A 136 -6.75 11.89 -6.10
N ASP A 137 -5.80 12.16 -6.99
CA ASP A 137 -5.20 11.14 -7.85
C ASP A 137 -4.33 10.19 -7.04
N LEU A 138 -3.57 10.69 -6.05
CA LEU A 138 -2.82 9.86 -5.10
C LEU A 138 -3.72 8.85 -4.37
N MET A 139 -4.85 9.33 -3.82
CA MET A 139 -5.80 8.47 -3.11
C MET A 139 -6.47 7.46 -4.04
N ALA A 140 -6.79 7.87 -5.27
CA ALA A 140 -7.40 6.98 -6.25
C ALA A 140 -6.42 5.90 -6.77
N ASP A 141 -5.16 6.27 -7.01
CA ASP A 141 -4.11 5.39 -7.49
C ASP A 141 -3.63 4.39 -6.43
N TYR A 142 -3.77 4.73 -5.15
CA TYR A 142 -3.40 3.85 -4.04
C TYR A 142 -4.12 2.49 -4.08
N LEU A 143 -5.41 2.47 -4.47
CA LEU A 143 -6.15 1.23 -4.66
C LEU A 143 -5.53 0.37 -5.77
N ARG A 144 -5.21 0.96 -6.92
CA ARG A 144 -4.59 0.24 -8.04
C ARG A 144 -3.24 -0.37 -7.63
N HIS A 145 -2.41 0.38 -6.93
CA HIS A 145 -1.13 -0.10 -6.39
C HIS A 145 -1.31 -1.31 -5.46
N LEU A 146 -2.34 -1.29 -4.59
CA LEU A 146 -2.67 -2.45 -3.76
C LEU A 146 -3.13 -3.64 -4.61
N GLU A 147 -4.01 -3.44 -5.59
CA GLU A 147 -4.49 -4.49 -6.50
C GLU A 147 -3.32 -5.17 -7.22
N ASP A 148 -2.41 -4.40 -7.82
CA ASP A 148 -1.23 -4.91 -8.54
C ASP A 148 -0.36 -5.83 -7.64
N HIS A 149 -0.11 -5.43 -6.39
CA HIS A 149 0.69 -6.23 -5.46
C HIS A 149 -0.06 -7.42 -4.86
N LEU A 150 -1.36 -7.36 -4.68
CA LEU A 150 -2.15 -8.52 -4.27
C LEU A 150 -2.20 -9.59 -5.38
N ASP A 151 -2.23 -9.18 -6.63
CA ASP A 151 -2.08 -10.09 -7.78
C ASP A 151 -0.69 -10.73 -7.81
N GLN A 152 0.37 -9.95 -7.54
CA GLN A 152 1.73 -10.48 -7.39
C GLN A 152 1.81 -11.54 -6.27
N ILE A 153 1.24 -11.27 -5.08
CA ILE A 153 1.17 -12.23 -3.98
C ILE A 153 0.44 -13.50 -4.41
N THR A 154 -0.69 -13.36 -5.10
CA THR A 154 -1.49 -14.50 -5.57
C THR A 154 -0.67 -15.38 -6.52
N ALA A 155 0.08 -14.79 -7.44
CA ALA A 155 0.98 -15.52 -8.34
C ALA A 155 2.14 -16.22 -7.58
N THR A 156 2.76 -15.52 -6.60
CA THR A 156 3.82 -16.08 -5.76
C THR A 156 3.34 -17.29 -4.95
N LEU A 157 2.15 -17.18 -4.34
CA LEU A 157 1.53 -18.29 -3.58
C LEU A 157 1.17 -19.48 -4.46
N ALA A 158 0.69 -19.24 -5.68
CA ALA A 158 0.42 -20.30 -6.65
C ALA A 158 1.70 -21.04 -7.05
N ALA A 159 2.80 -20.32 -7.29
CA ALA A 159 4.11 -20.90 -7.59
C ALA A 159 4.64 -21.71 -6.40
N ALA A 160 4.54 -21.21 -5.18
CA ALA A 160 4.97 -21.92 -3.97
C ALA A 160 4.23 -23.24 -3.73
N ASN A 161 2.96 -23.33 -4.11
CA ASN A 161 2.16 -24.57 -3.97
C ASN A 161 2.43 -25.60 -5.10
N ALA A 162 3.13 -25.20 -6.16
CA ALA A 162 3.49 -26.08 -7.27
C ALA A 162 4.86 -26.76 -7.10
N HIS A 163 5.63 -26.34 -6.08
CA HIS A 163 6.96 -26.87 -5.70
C HIS A 163 6.89 -27.71 -4.42
#